data_6aa30b9f88d3724f657447d371f67abc
#
_entry.id   6aa30b9f88d3724f657447d371f67abc
#
_cell.length_a   1.000
_cell.length_b   1.000
_cell.length_c   1.000
_cell.angle_alpha   90.00
_cell.angle_beta   90.00
_cell.angle_gamma   90.00
#
_symmetry.space_group_name_H-M   'P 1'
#
loop_
_entity.id
_entity.type
_entity.pdbx_description
1 polymer ?
#
loop_
_entity_poly.entity_id
_entity_poly.type
_entity_poly.pdbx_seq_one_letter_code
_entity_poly.pdbx_strand_id
1 'polypeptide(L)'
;MLLQLVKKVENIETMEKEKFQIEFPINSSKGVLYNCMSTPSGLAEWFCDDVNIKKDVHTFLWDGSEEVARLVSKKKDEFVKFKWIEDEENGESNYFELRIKVDEMTGERAVIITDFAEEDEIQDAKELWIAQLENLRRVIGG
;
A
#
# COMPACT_ATOMS: atom_id res chain seq x y z
N MET A 1 2.05 8.38 -0.94
CA MET A 1 3.50 8.27 -0.96
C MET A 1 4.11 9.43 -1.71
N LEU A 2 5.34 9.75 -1.37
CA LEU A 2 6.01 10.95 -1.89
C LEU A 2 6.08 11.05 -3.41
N LEU A 3 6.20 9.92 -4.09
CA LEU A 3 6.28 9.93 -5.54
C LEU A 3 5.08 10.58 -6.20
N GLN A 4 3.91 10.40 -5.63
CA GLN A 4 2.71 11.00 -6.19
C GLN A 4 2.72 12.52 -6.08
N LEU A 5 3.22 13.04 -4.98
CA LEU A 5 3.27 14.47 -4.76
C LEU A 5 4.26 15.15 -5.69
N VAL A 6 5.40 14.54 -5.89
CA VAL A 6 6.43 15.09 -6.77
C VAL A 6 5.97 15.17 -8.20
N LYS A 7 5.33 14.12 -8.68
CA LYS A 7 4.93 14.05 -10.07
C LYS A 7 3.86 15.04 -10.46
N LYS A 8 3.02 15.38 -9.54
CA LYS A 8 1.96 16.31 -9.83
C LYS A 8 2.44 17.67 -10.30
N VAL A 9 3.60 18.07 -9.89
CA VAL A 9 4.13 19.38 -10.21
C VAL A 9 4.78 19.42 -11.58
N GLU A 10 5.26 18.30 -12.07
CA GLU A 10 6.09 18.28 -13.25
C GLU A 10 5.37 18.26 -14.57
N ASN A 11 4.36 17.44 -14.68
CA ASN A 11 3.67 17.39 -15.94
C ASN A 11 2.40 16.66 -15.90
N ILE A 12 1.56 17.19 -16.53
CA ILE A 12 0.22 16.87 -16.49
C ILE A 12 -0.37 16.34 -17.73
N GLU A 13 0.30 16.43 -18.83
CA GLU A 13 -0.35 16.18 -20.08
C GLU A 13 -0.26 14.77 -20.59
N THR A 14 0.88 14.16 -20.43
CA THR A 14 1.16 12.92 -21.11
C THR A 14 1.56 11.78 -20.21
N MET A 15 1.80 12.06 -18.95
CA MET A 15 2.31 11.04 -18.05
C MET A 15 1.18 10.30 -17.39
N GLU A 16 0.86 9.15 -17.92
CA GLU A 16 -0.11 8.27 -17.31
C GLU A 16 0.60 7.31 -16.38
N LYS A 17 -0.07 6.96 -15.30
CA LYS A 17 0.46 5.97 -14.37
C LYS A 17 0.12 4.59 -14.87
N GLU A 18 1.07 3.70 -14.72
CA GLU A 18 0.92 2.31 -15.11
C GLU A 18 0.83 1.44 -13.88
N LYS A 19 0.03 0.40 -13.97
CA LYS A 19 -0.16 -0.55 -12.90
C LYS A 19 1.05 -1.47 -12.78
N PHE A 20 1.48 -1.73 -11.55
CA PHE A 20 2.51 -2.74 -11.30
C PHE A 20 2.14 -3.55 -10.07
N GLN A 21 2.76 -4.71 -9.94
CA GLN A 21 2.55 -5.60 -8.80
C GLN A 21 3.89 -6.10 -8.28
N ILE A 22 3.90 -6.34 -6.96
CA ILE A 22 5.04 -6.98 -6.28
C ILE A 22 4.46 -8.15 -5.51
N GLU A 23 5.10 -9.30 -5.62
CA GLU A 23 4.77 -10.45 -4.78
C GLU A 23 5.91 -10.64 -3.79
N PHE A 24 5.61 -10.53 -2.51
CA PHE A 24 6.60 -10.58 -1.44
C PHE A 24 6.29 -11.74 -0.51
N PRO A 25 7.09 -12.82 -0.54
CA PRO A 25 6.88 -13.96 0.34
C PRO A 25 7.04 -13.56 1.79
N ILE A 26 6.11 -13.98 2.62
CA ILE A 26 6.16 -13.68 4.05
C ILE A 26 5.44 -14.79 4.81
N ASN A 27 6.15 -15.39 5.76
CA ASN A 27 5.64 -16.56 6.46
C ASN A 27 4.93 -16.16 7.75
N SER A 28 3.64 -15.87 7.63
CA SER A 28 2.81 -15.52 8.76
C SER A 28 1.36 -15.91 8.48
N SER A 29 0.54 -15.95 9.53
CA SER A 29 -0.86 -16.30 9.35
C SER A 29 -1.63 -15.20 8.61
N LYS A 30 -2.72 -15.57 7.96
CA LYS A 30 -3.58 -14.60 7.28
C LYS A 30 -4.11 -13.55 8.25
N GLY A 31 -4.48 -13.99 9.46
CA GLY A 31 -5.01 -13.07 10.47
C GLY A 31 -3.99 -12.04 10.92
N VAL A 32 -2.75 -12.45 11.13
CA VAL A 32 -1.68 -11.53 11.52
C VAL A 32 -1.41 -10.54 10.38
N LEU A 33 -1.30 -11.05 9.16
CA LEU A 33 -1.06 -10.19 7.99
C LEU A 33 -2.21 -9.19 7.80
N TYR A 34 -3.45 -9.67 7.89
CA TYR A 34 -4.60 -8.79 7.72
C TYR A 34 -4.65 -7.72 8.81
N ASN A 35 -4.33 -8.08 10.04
CA ASN A 35 -4.29 -7.12 11.15
C ASN A 35 -3.28 -5.99 10.84
N CYS A 36 -2.15 -6.33 10.26
CA CYS A 36 -1.14 -5.33 9.90
C CYS A 36 -1.56 -4.43 8.75
N MET A 37 -2.56 -4.83 7.99
CA MET A 37 -3.07 -4.04 6.85
C MET A 37 -4.30 -3.21 7.21
N SER A 38 -5.00 -3.59 8.27
CA SER A 38 -6.35 -3.09 8.50
C SER A 38 -6.57 -2.33 9.80
N THR A 39 -5.63 -2.37 10.72
CA THR A 39 -5.78 -1.67 12.00
C THR A 39 -4.80 -0.52 12.12
N PRO A 40 -5.14 0.51 12.91
CA PRO A 40 -4.20 1.62 13.11
C PRO A 40 -2.88 1.16 13.71
N SER A 41 -2.93 0.32 14.74
CA SER A 41 -1.71 -0.18 15.38
C SER A 41 -0.90 -1.06 14.44
N GLY A 42 -1.58 -1.89 13.65
CA GLY A 42 -0.90 -2.76 12.69
C GLY A 42 -0.20 -1.96 11.59
N LEU A 43 -0.90 -0.99 11.02
CA LEU A 43 -0.32 -0.14 9.99
C LEU A 43 0.84 0.70 10.52
N ALA A 44 0.74 1.18 11.75
CA ALA A 44 1.78 2.02 12.33
C ALA A 44 3.07 1.25 12.65
N GLU A 45 3.03 -0.06 12.63
CA GLU A 45 4.23 -0.85 12.88
C GLU A 45 5.17 -0.94 11.69
N TRP A 46 4.65 -0.80 10.47
CA TRP A 46 5.48 -1.02 9.29
C TRP A 46 5.22 -0.05 8.14
N PHE A 47 3.99 0.40 7.98
CA PHE A 47 3.59 1.17 6.80
C PHE A 47 3.76 2.66 6.97
N CYS A 48 3.51 3.18 8.15
CA CYS A 48 3.56 4.61 8.43
C CYS A 48 4.01 4.83 9.87
N ASP A 49 4.28 6.07 10.23
CA ASP A 49 4.64 6.40 11.61
C ASP A 49 3.42 6.36 12.50
N ASP A 50 2.30 6.83 11.97
CA ASP A 50 1.02 6.79 12.68
C ASP A 50 -0.10 6.89 11.66
N VAL A 51 -1.31 6.52 12.05
CA VAL A 51 -2.47 6.64 11.18
C VAL A 51 -3.71 6.94 12.01
N ASN A 52 -4.52 7.86 11.51
CA ASN A 52 -5.80 8.17 12.08
C ASN A 52 -6.89 7.70 11.12
N ILE A 53 -7.78 6.85 11.63
CA ILE A 53 -8.86 6.30 10.80
C ILE A 53 -10.19 6.86 11.27
N LYS A 54 -10.92 7.48 10.34
CA LYS A 54 -12.22 8.04 10.59
C LYS A 54 -13.17 7.52 9.53
N LYS A 55 -14.00 6.55 9.90
CA LYS A 55 -14.83 5.80 8.96
C LYS A 55 -13.93 5.12 7.92
N ASP A 56 -14.07 5.45 6.64
CA ASP A 56 -13.24 4.88 5.59
C ASP A 56 -12.04 5.74 5.22
N VAL A 57 -11.85 6.86 5.90
CA VAL A 57 -10.76 7.79 5.59
C VAL A 57 -9.57 7.53 6.52
N HIS A 58 -8.43 7.27 5.90
CA HIS A 58 -7.17 7.00 6.61
C HIS A 58 -6.21 8.17 6.38
N THR A 59 -5.79 8.83 7.46
CA THR A 59 -4.77 9.86 7.38
C THR A 59 -3.47 9.26 7.87
N PHE A 60 -2.55 9.02 6.95
CA PHE A 60 -1.25 8.42 7.25
C PHE A 60 -0.22 9.51 7.51
N LEU A 61 0.63 9.28 8.51
CA LEU A 61 1.71 10.21 8.86
C LEU A 61 3.04 9.55 8.56
N TRP A 62 3.88 10.25 7.78
CA TRP A 62 5.26 9.86 7.51
C TRP A 62 6.17 11.07 7.70
N ASP A 63 7.11 11.00 8.65
CA ASP A 63 8.08 12.08 8.89
C ASP A 63 7.42 13.47 8.97
N GLY A 64 6.27 13.52 9.63
CA GLY A 64 5.55 14.78 9.79
C GLY A 64 4.68 15.18 8.59
N SER A 65 4.73 14.43 7.51
CA SER A 65 3.85 14.67 6.36
C SER A 65 2.58 13.83 6.49
N GLU A 66 1.48 14.38 6.03
CA GLU A 66 0.21 13.65 6.01
C GLU A 66 -0.19 13.31 4.59
N GLU A 67 -0.69 12.09 4.41
CA GLU A 67 -1.29 11.67 3.15
C GLU A 67 -2.59 10.96 3.48
N VAL A 68 -3.64 11.29 2.74
CA VAL A 68 -4.98 10.82 3.06
C VAL A 68 -5.51 9.88 1.98
N ALA A 69 -6.01 8.74 2.40
CA ALA A 69 -6.57 7.75 1.49
C ALA A 69 -7.94 7.29 1.98
N ARG A 70 -8.77 6.88 1.04
CA ARG A 70 -10.05 6.28 1.33
C ARG A 70 -9.95 4.77 1.16
N LEU A 71 -10.43 4.03 2.15
CA LEU A 71 -10.57 2.59 2.03
C LEU A 71 -11.78 2.33 1.16
N VAL A 72 -11.57 1.83 -0.05
CA VAL A 72 -12.66 1.65 -1.00
C VAL A 72 -13.20 0.24 -1.04
N SER A 73 -12.41 -0.75 -0.60
CA SER A 73 -12.84 -2.14 -0.57
C SER A 73 -11.96 -2.94 0.36
N LYS A 74 -12.54 -3.94 0.99
CA LYS A 74 -11.78 -4.87 1.85
C LYS A 74 -12.51 -6.18 1.97
N LYS A 75 -11.74 -7.23 2.25
CA LYS A 75 -12.30 -8.52 2.62
C LYS A 75 -11.42 -9.11 3.70
N LYS A 76 -12.02 -9.47 4.83
CA LYS A 76 -11.29 -9.97 5.99
C LYS A 76 -10.36 -11.13 5.61
N ASP A 77 -9.13 -11.05 6.07
CA ASP A 77 -8.07 -12.03 5.85
C ASP A 77 -7.67 -12.20 4.37
N GLU A 78 -8.08 -11.29 3.51
CA GLU A 78 -7.75 -11.36 2.09
C GLU A 78 -7.11 -10.09 1.54
N PHE A 79 -7.76 -8.94 1.69
CA PHE A 79 -7.19 -7.72 1.11
C PHE A 79 -7.79 -6.45 1.68
N VAL A 80 -7.05 -5.35 1.47
CA VAL A 80 -7.55 -3.97 1.64
C VAL A 80 -7.17 -3.20 0.39
N LYS A 81 -8.04 -2.32 -0.07
CA LYS A 81 -7.83 -1.51 -1.26
C LYS A 81 -8.12 -0.05 -0.94
N PHE A 82 -7.18 0.81 -1.27
CA PHE A 82 -7.26 2.24 -0.95
C PHE A 82 -7.16 3.08 -2.20
N LYS A 83 -7.70 4.28 -2.12
CA LYS A 83 -7.54 5.27 -3.15
C LYS A 83 -7.09 6.57 -2.49
N TRP A 84 -6.02 7.17 -2.99
CA TRP A 84 -5.57 8.46 -2.46
C TRP A 84 -6.63 9.51 -2.74
N ILE A 85 -6.95 10.32 -1.74
CA ILE A 85 -7.98 11.36 -1.89
C ILE A 85 -7.58 12.33 -3.00
N GLU A 86 -6.31 12.66 -3.12
CA GLU A 86 -5.81 13.54 -4.15
C GLU A 86 -6.07 12.99 -5.56
N ASP A 87 -5.84 11.69 -5.76
CA ASP A 87 -6.12 11.05 -7.04
C ASP A 87 -7.63 11.04 -7.33
N GLU A 88 -8.42 10.78 -6.30
CA GLU A 88 -9.87 10.78 -6.41
C GLU A 88 -10.38 12.15 -6.84
N GLU A 89 -9.87 13.20 -6.22
CA GLU A 89 -10.26 14.59 -6.55
C GLU A 89 -9.86 14.98 -7.97
N ASN A 90 -8.79 14.39 -8.47
CA ASN A 90 -8.32 14.67 -9.84
C ASN A 90 -8.97 13.78 -10.88
N GLY A 91 -9.90 12.91 -10.50
CA GLY A 91 -10.58 12.02 -11.42
C GLY A 91 -9.74 10.85 -11.90
N GLU A 92 -8.63 10.56 -11.23
CA GLU A 92 -7.76 9.45 -11.60
C GLU A 92 -8.33 8.14 -11.05
N SER A 93 -8.12 7.06 -11.78
CA SER A 93 -8.63 5.75 -11.39
C SER A 93 -7.62 4.90 -10.62
N ASN A 94 -6.48 5.49 -10.27
CA ASN A 94 -5.42 4.76 -9.56
C ASN A 94 -5.86 4.36 -8.15
N TYR A 95 -5.26 3.28 -7.66
CA TYR A 95 -5.50 2.78 -6.31
C TYR A 95 -4.25 2.05 -5.84
N PHE A 96 -4.20 1.65 -4.57
CA PHE A 96 -3.22 0.67 -4.13
C PHE A 96 -3.93 -0.41 -3.33
N GLU A 97 -3.42 -1.63 -3.43
CA GLU A 97 -4.03 -2.78 -2.80
C GLU A 97 -2.99 -3.64 -2.13
N LEU A 98 -3.32 -4.11 -0.93
CA LEU A 98 -2.51 -5.06 -0.18
C LEU A 98 -3.32 -6.34 -0.12
N ARG A 99 -2.81 -7.41 -0.72
CA ARG A 99 -3.53 -8.68 -0.82
C ARG A 99 -2.70 -9.83 -0.27
N ILE A 100 -3.35 -10.72 0.44
CA ILE A 100 -2.71 -11.92 0.98
C ILE A 100 -2.95 -13.06 0.00
N LYS A 101 -1.88 -13.69 -0.45
CA LYS A 101 -1.95 -14.84 -1.34
C LYS A 101 -1.49 -16.08 -0.57
N VAL A 102 -2.21 -17.19 -0.75
CA VAL A 102 -1.81 -18.47 -0.18
C VAL A 102 -1.58 -19.42 -1.35
N ASP A 103 -0.40 -20.04 -1.40
CA ASP A 103 -0.11 -21.04 -2.41
C ASP A 103 -0.90 -22.30 -2.08
N GLU A 104 -1.68 -22.78 -3.03
CA GLU A 104 -2.56 -23.93 -2.82
C GLU A 104 -1.80 -25.23 -2.55
N MET A 105 -0.61 -25.36 -3.08
CA MET A 105 0.15 -26.59 -2.96
C MET A 105 1.04 -26.62 -1.70
N THR A 106 1.68 -25.50 -1.38
CA THR A 106 2.64 -25.46 -0.28
C THR A 106 2.07 -24.82 0.98
N GLY A 107 1.01 -24.05 0.85
CA GLY A 107 0.48 -23.26 1.96
C GLY A 107 1.31 -22.02 2.27
N GLU A 108 2.35 -21.76 1.49
CA GLU A 108 3.17 -20.58 1.70
C GLU A 108 2.38 -19.33 1.39
N ARG A 109 2.68 -18.26 2.12
CA ARG A 109 1.98 -17.00 1.99
C ARG A 109 2.85 -15.92 1.42
N ALA A 110 2.20 -15.00 0.73
CA ALA A 110 2.85 -13.82 0.20
C ALA A 110 1.91 -12.63 0.31
N VAL A 111 2.48 -11.45 0.35
CA VAL A 111 1.71 -10.21 0.22
C VAL A 111 1.90 -9.73 -1.20
N ILE A 112 0.81 -9.45 -1.88
CA ILE A 112 0.84 -8.87 -3.23
C ILE A 112 0.45 -7.42 -3.11
N ILE A 113 1.34 -6.54 -3.54
CA ILE A 113 1.08 -5.11 -3.62
C ILE A 113 0.71 -4.79 -5.06
N THR A 114 -0.40 -4.10 -5.24
CA THR A 114 -0.76 -3.50 -6.53
C THR A 114 -0.75 -1.99 -6.34
N ASP A 115 -0.06 -1.29 -7.21
CA ASP A 115 0.02 0.17 -7.14
C ASP A 115 0.25 0.70 -8.55
N PHE A 116 0.29 2.02 -8.69
CA PHE A 116 0.47 2.70 -9.96
C PHE A 116 1.57 3.74 -9.83
N ALA A 117 2.36 3.87 -10.88
CA ALA A 117 3.38 4.91 -10.97
C ALA A 117 3.63 5.21 -12.45
N GLU A 118 4.24 6.34 -12.72
CA GLU A 118 4.65 6.64 -14.10
C GLU A 118 5.77 5.69 -14.49
N GLU A 119 5.86 5.37 -15.76
CA GLU A 119 6.77 4.36 -16.28
C GLU A 119 8.20 4.51 -15.74
N ASP A 120 8.73 5.74 -15.78
CA ASP A 120 10.09 6.00 -15.33
C ASP A 120 10.26 6.00 -13.81
N GLU A 121 9.17 5.84 -13.06
CA GLU A 121 9.20 5.82 -11.60
C GLU A 121 8.83 4.47 -11.01
N ILE A 122 8.46 3.51 -11.85
CA ILE A 122 8.02 2.20 -11.35
C ILE A 122 9.10 1.51 -10.52
N GLN A 123 10.34 1.55 -10.98
CA GLN A 123 11.41 0.88 -10.25
C GLN A 123 11.62 1.48 -8.86
N ASP A 124 11.59 2.80 -8.76
CA ASP A 124 11.73 3.47 -7.46
C ASP A 124 10.54 3.16 -6.56
N ALA A 125 9.35 3.13 -7.12
CA ALA A 125 8.16 2.79 -6.36
C ALA A 125 8.22 1.36 -5.82
N LYS A 126 8.70 0.42 -6.63
CA LYS A 126 8.87 -0.96 -6.20
C LYS A 126 9.87 -1.05 -5.05
N GLU A 127 10.97 -0.33 -5.13
CA GLU A 127 11.99 -0.35 -4.10
C GLU A 127 11.46 0.21 -2.77
N LEU A 128 10.65 1.24 -2.82
CA LEU A 128 10.01 1.78 -1.64
C LEU A 128 9.07 0.77 -0.99
N TRP A 129 8.25 0.09 -1.80
CA TRP A 129 7.35 -0.93 -1.28
C TRP A 129 8.12 -2.10 -0.68
N ILE A 130 9.19 -2.54 -1.34
CA ILE A 130 10.01 -3.65 -0.83
C ILE A 130 10.62 -3.28 0.51
N ALA A 131 11.12 -2.05 0.65
CA ALA A 131 11.69 -1.60 1.93
C ALA A 131 10.63 -1.64 3.05
N GLN A 132 9.41 -1.23 2.77
CA GLN A 132 8.33 -1.29 3.74
C GLN A 132 7.95 -2.74 4.05
N LEU A 133 7.91 -3.60 3.06
CA LEU A 133 7.59 -5.01 3.26
C LEU A 133 8.67 -5.74 4.06
N GLU A 134 9.93 -5.38 3.87
CA GLU A 134 11.01 -5.87 4.70
C GLU A 134 10.81 -5.47 6.17
N ASN A 135 10.32 -4.27 6.37
CA ASN A 135 10.00 -3.79 7.70
C ASN A 135 8.85 -4.61 8.31
N LEU A 136 7.83 -4.89 7.52
CA LEU A 136 6.73 -5.76 7.96
C LEU A 136 7.25 -7.13 8.38
N ARG A 137 8.10 -7.74 7.56
CA ARG A 137 8.69 -9.04 7.88
C ARG A 137 9.43 -9.01 9.22
N ARG A 138 10.19 -7.95 9.46
CA ARG A 138 10.94 -7.81 10.70
C ARG A 138 10.02 -7.71 11.91
N VAL A 139 8.95 -6.94 11.77
CA VAL A 139 8.00 -6.71 12.85
C VAL A 139 7.27 -7.99 13.25
N ILE A 140 6.84 -8.79 12.30
CA ILE A 140 6.04 -9.98 12.60
C ILE A 140 6.88 -11.27 12.67
N GLY A 141 8.16 -11.18 12.40
CA GLY A 141 9.05 -12.34 12.49
C GLY A 141 8.88 -13.32 11.35
N GLY A 142 8.31 -12.89 10.26
CA GLY A 142 8.06 -13.76 9.10
C GLY A 142 9.17 -13.72 8.03
#